data_d20acf64ae1622c2fd19dbfa704c405d
#
_entry.id   d20acf64ae1622c2fd19dbfa704c405d
#
_cell.length_a   1.000
_cell.length_b   1.000
_cell.length_c   1.000
_cell.angle_alpha   90.00
_cell.angle_beta   90.00
_cell.angle_gamma   90.00
#
_symmetry.space_group_name_H-M   'P 1'
#
loop_
_entity.id
_entity.type
_entity.pdbx_description
1 polymer ?
#
loop_
_entity_poly.entity_id
_entity_poly.type
_entity_poly.pdbx_seq_one_letter_code
_entity_poly.pdbx_strand_id
1 'polypeptide(L)'
;MYEKYESPLSSRYASKEMLHLFSQEKRVQVWRRLWTALARAEHDLGLPITAEQVAELEAHIDDIDFECAAQREKEVRHDVMAHVYAYGKAAPGAAGVIHLGATSCYVTDNGDLILYRDGLRYLRGELLGVLNNLASFAERYKSLPTLGYTHYQPAQLVTVGKRATLWMQDLLSDLEELDHVLAHMKFLGCRGTTGTEASFLDLFDGDTDKIDRMNRQISGEFGFDQCFDVCGQTYPRKVDSRILNCLSSIAQSAYRMANDIRLLQHDRQLEEPFEKNQIGSSAMAYKRNPMRSERICSLARYLILDAANAHMTASVQWLERTLDDSANRRISMPEGFLCADAILRLCRNVTCGLVVNEKVIDKTVRDYLPFIATENLMMEAVKRGGDRQELHEVIRRCSHAASARMKEGEPCDLLRRLAAEPAFSMSEKELAALLAPEDYIGRCPEQVDAFLRNVRPLLEGASGGDADIDL
;
A
#
# COMPACT_ATOMS: atom_id res chain seq x y z
N MET A 1 -18.19 12.01 25.17
CA MET A 1 -17.23 11.77 24.08
C MET A 1 -16.93 10.27 23.92
N TYR A 2 -16.76 9.49 25.01
CA TYR A 2 -16.41 8.07 24.96
C TYR A 2 -17.59 7.08 25.04
N GLU A 3 -18.81 7.55 24.88
CA GLU A 3 -20.04 6.73 25.01
C GLU A 3 -20.47 6.06 23.70
N LYS A 4 -19.82 6.41 22.59
CA LYS A 4 -20.14 5.89 21.25
C LYS A 4 -18.98 5.06 20.73
N TYR A 5 -19.34 3.99 19.99
CA TYR A 5 -18.33 3.22 19.25
C TYR A 5 -17.67 4.08 18.16
N GLU A 6 -16.36 4.05 18.13
CA GLU A 6 -15.53 4.59 17.04
C GLU A 6 -14.67 3.49 16.46
N SER A 7 -14.51 3.47 15.13
CA SER A 7 -13.61 2.53 14.47
C SER A 7 -12.16 2.79 14.89
N PRO A 8 -11.38 1.77 15.26
CA PRO A 8 -9.94 1.94 15.50
C PRO A 8 -9.17 2.52 14.30
N LEU A 9 -9.67 2.34 13.08
CA LEU A 9 -9.08 2.97 11.90
C LEU A 9 -9.15 4.50 12.01
N SER A 10 -10.29 5.05 12.46
CA SER A 10 -10.45 6.50 12.60
C SER A 10 -9.84 7.08 13.88
N SER A 11 -9.87 6.33 14.99
CA SER A 11 -9.43 6.85 16.28
C SER A 11 -7.94 6.64 16.59
N ARG A 12 -7.24 5.76 15.84
CA ARG A 12 -5.86 5.37 16.17
C ARG A 12 -4.91 5.21 14.99
N TYR A 13 -5.38 4.76 13.81
CA TYR A 13 -4.45 4.21 12.82
C TYR A 13 -4.27 5.06 11.57
N ALA A 14 -5.36 5.59 11.01
CA ALA A 14 -5.31 6.37 9.80
C ALA A 14 -4.79 7.80 10.04
N SER A 15 -4.22 8.42 9.01
CA SER A 15 -3.76 9.79 9.01
C SER A 15 -4.92 10.79 9.07
N LYS A 16 -4.63 12.00 9.57
CA LYS A 16 -5.60 13.11 9.55
C LYS A 16 -6.00 13.46 8.12
N GLU A 17 -5.06 13.38 7.20
CA GLU A 17 -5.26 13.65 5.78
C GLU A 17 -6.27 12.68 5.16
N MET A 18 -6.10 11.37 5.39
CA MET A 18 -7.01 10.35 4.87
C MET A 18 -8.38 10.41 5.55
N LEU A 19 -8.42 10.67 6.85
CA LEU A 19 -9.67 10.88 7.60
C LEU A 19 -10.43 12.11 7.08
N HIS A 20 -9.73 13.21 6.80
CA HIS A 20 -10.35 14.41 6.22
C HIS A 20 -10.89 14.13 4.81
N LEU A 21 -10.12 13.42 3.98
CA LEU A 21 -10.52 13.08 2.61
C LEU A 21 -11.86 12.34 2.55
N PHE A 22 -12.12 11.42 3.49
CA PHE A 22 -13.37 10.66 3.58
C PHE A 22 -14.38 11.23 4.56
N SER A 23 -14.17 12.47 5.08
CA SER A 23 -15.10 13.15 5.98
C SER A 23 -16.39 13.56 5.26
N GLN A 24 -17.47 13.74 6.02
CA GLN A 24 -18.70 14.30 5.48
C GLN A 24 -18.49 15.71 4.93
N GLU A 25 -17.68 16.53 5.59
CA GLU A 25 -17.36 17.88 5.16
C GLU A 25 -16.76 17.87 3.75
N LYS A 26 -15.68 17.07 3.55
CA LYS A 26 -15.01 16.96 2.26
C LYS A 26 -15.94 16.43 1.16
N ARG A 27 -16.76 15.45 1.49
CA ARG A 27 -17.76 14.91 0.56
C ARG A 27 -18.74 15.98 0.09
N VAL A 28 -19.31 16.76 1.01
CA VAL A 28 -20.29 17.80 0.67
C VAL A 28 -19.64 18.96 -0.07
N GLN A 29 -18.40 19.35 0.28
CA GLN A 29 -17.63 20.30 -0.50
C GLN A 29 -17.48 19.86 -1.96
N VAL A 30 -17.12 18.57 -2.19
CA VAL A 30 -17.02 18.03 -3.55
C VAL A 30 -18.37 18.05 -4.27
N TRP A 31 -19.47 17.72 -3.59
CA TRP A 31 -20.82 17.82 -4.18
C TRP A 31 -21.17 19.25 -4.59
N ARG A 32 -20.89 20.24 -3.74
CA ARG A 32 -21.12 21.66 -4.06
C ARG A 32 -20.27 22.13 -5.23
N ARG A 33 -19.01 21.73 -5.29
CA ARG A 33 -18.15 22.00 -6.45
C ARG A 33 -18.71 21.37 -7.73
N LEU A 34 -19.23 20.15 -7.66
CA LEU A 34 -19.88 19.49 -8.80
C LEU A 34 -21.14 20.22 -9.26
N TRP A 35 -22.01 20.66 -8.34
CA TRP A 35 -23.19 21.47 -8.69
C TRP A 35 -22.82 22.82 -9.30
N THR A 36 -21.79 23.48 -8.77
CA THR A 36 -21.27 24.73 -9.31
C THR A 36 -20.69 24.55 -10.71
N ALA A 37 -19.91 23.48 -10.92
CA ALA A 37 -19.36 23.14 -12.24
C ALA A 37 -20.46 22.82 -13.26
N LEU A 38 -21.51 22.13 -12.84
CA LEU A 38 -22.69 21.86 -13.68
C LEU A 38 -23.38 23.20 -14.10
N ALA A 39 -23.74 24.04 -13.14
CA ALA A 39 -24.40 25.33 -13.41
C ALA A 39 -23.53 26.24 -14.31
N ARG A 40 -22.19 26.24 -14.12
CA ARG A 40 -21.26 26.98 -14.98
C ARG A 40 -21.24 26.40 -16.41
N ALA A 41 -21.14 25.09 -16.57
CA ALA A 41 -21.15 24.48 -17.89
C ALA A 41 -22.51 24.71 -18.62
N GLU A 42 -23.63 24.64 -17.92
CA GLU A 42 -24.95 24.92 -18.44
C GLU A 42 -25.11 26.42 -18.85
N HIS A 43 -24.58 27.35 -18.05
CA HIS A 43 -24.49 28.77 -18.41
C HIS A 43 -23.68 28.98 -19.69
N ASP A 44 -22.46 28.43 -19.76
CA ASP A 44 -21.54 28.60 -20.89
C ASP A 44 -22.08 27.99 -22.19
N LEU A 45 -23.00 27.03 -22.10
CA LEU A 45 -23.67 26.38 -23.22
C LEU A 45 -25.01 27.01 -23.59
N GLY A 46 -25.39 28.09 -22.87
CA GLY A 46 -26.49 28.94 -23.24
C GLY A 46 -27.85 28.62 -22.60
N LEU A 47 -27.86 27.82 -21.52
CA LEU A 47 -29.07 27.72 -20.68
C LEU A 47 -29.32 29.02 -19.90
N PRO A 48 -30.55 29.28 -19.45
CA PRO A 48 -30.94 30.54 -18.79
C PRO A 48 -30.46 30.60 -17.33
N ILE A 49 -29.17 30.37 -17.11
CA ILE A 49 -28.44 30.51 -15.84
C ILE A 49 -27.55 31.74 -15.97
N THR A 50 -27.58 32.64 -14.98
CA THR A 50 -26.79 33.87 -15.05
C THR A 50 -25.41 33.71 -14.45
N ALA A 51 -24.48 34.57 -14.85
CA ALA A 51 -23.12 34.57 -14.27
C ALA A 51 -23.13 34.89 -12.77
N GLU A 52 -24.07 35.73 -12.33
CA GLU A 52 -24.26 36.06 -10.92
C GLU A 52 -24.69 34.84 -10.09
N GLN A 53 -25.55 33.98 -10.65
CA GLN A 53 -25.96 32.73 -10.00
C GLN A 53 -24.76 31.76 -9.85
N VAL A 54 -23.95 31.64 -10.88
CA VAL A 54 -22.74 30.83 -10.81
C VAL A 54 -21.77 31.38 -9.75
N ALA A 55 -21.53 32.68 -9.75
CA ALA A 55 -20.64 33.33 -8.77
C ALA A 55 -21.17 33.19 -7.33
N GLU A 56 -22.48 33.24 -7.12
CA GLU A 56 -23.12 33.03 -5.82
C GLU A 56 -22.90 31.59 -5.33
N LEU A 57 -23.04 30.58 -6.21
CA LEU A 57 -22.69 29.19 -5.86
C LEU A 57 -21.21 29.04 -5.48
N GLU A 58 -20.32 29.62 -6.27
CA GLU A 58 -18.87 29.59 -5.98
C GLU A 58 -18.53 30.18 -4.61
N ALA A 59 -19.15 31.30 -4.27
CA ALA A 59 -18.88 31.99 -2.99
C ALA A 59 -19.32 31.19 -1.77
N HIS A 60 -20.25 30.23 -1.91
CA HIS A 60 -20.86 29.49 -0.81
C HIS A 60 -20.53 27.97 -0.83
N ILE A 61 -19.48 27.55 -1.54
CA ILE A 61 -19.08 26.13 -1.57
C ILE A 61 -18.78 25.57 -0.16
N ASP A 62 -18.11 26.35 0.67
CA ASP A 62 -17.65 25.93 1.99
C ASP A 62 -18.62 26.28 3.13
N ASP A 63 -19.69 27.08 2.85
CA ASP A 63 -20.70 27.50 3.84
C ASP A 63 -21.72 26.38 4.09
N ILE A 64 -21.29 25.24 4.63
CA ILE A 64 -22.12 24.06 4.78
C ILE A 64 -22.87 24.09 6.12
N ASP A 65 -24.19 24.22 6.07
CA ASP A 65 -25.06 24.05 7.22
C ASP A 65 -25.55 22.61 7.34
N PHE A 66 -24.77 21.79 8.10
CA PHE A 66 -25.09 20.40 8.35
C PHE A 66 -26.38 20.20 9.18
N GLU A 67 -26.72 21.14 10.07
CA GLU A 67 -27.93 21.03 10.88
C GLU A 67 -29.17 21.22 10.01
N CYS A 68 -29.14 22.21 9.13
CA CYS A 68 -30.19 22.45 8.14
C CYS A 68 -30.39 21.25 7.22
N ALA A 69 -29.29 20.68 6.72
CA ALA A 69 -29.33 19.49 5.87
C ALA A 69 -29.93 18.29 6.63
N ALA A 70 -29.45 18.00 7.85
CA ALA A 70 -29.94 16.90 8.67
C ALA A 70 -31.43 17.04 9.04
N GLN A 71 -31.91 18.28 9.33
CA GLN A 71 -33.32 18.53 9.57
C GLN A 71 -34.16 18.25 8.31
N ARG A 72 -33.68 18.74 7.15
CA ARG A 72 -34.38 18.53 5.87
C ARG A 72 -34.39 17.05 5.47
N GLU A 73 -33.31 16.31 5.70
CA GLU A 73 -33.24 14.88 5.41
C GLU A 73 -34.28 14.08 6.20
N LYS A 74 -34.53 14.43 7.47
CA LYS A 74 -35.59 13.79 8.28
C LYS A 74 -36.99 13.98 7.66
N GLU A 75 -37.21 15.10 6.99
CA GLU A 75 -38.49 15.41 6.35
C GLU A 75 -38.66 14.68 5.02
N VAL A 76 -37.62 14.74 4.14
CA VAL A 76 -37.73 14.26 2.77
C VAL A 76 -37.15 12.86 2.53
N ARG A 77 -36.43 12.34 3.52
CA ARG A 77 -35.78 11.00 3.47
C ARG A 77 -34.81 10.83 2.30
N HIS A 78 -34.10 11.91 1.96
CA HIS A 78 -33.19 11.93 0.83
C HIS A 78 -31.99 12.87 1.10
N ASP A 79 -30.80 12.30 1.27
CA ASP A 79 -29.57 13.01 1.64
C ASP A 79 -29.16 14.09 0.61
N VAL A 80 -29.06 13.71 -0.68
CA VAL A 80 -28.66 14.66 -1.74
C VAL A 80 -29.62 15.83 -1.84
N MET A 81 -30.94 15.57 -1.83
CA MET A 81 -31.94 16.66 -1.90
C MET A 81 -31.96 17.53 -0.65
N ALA A 82 -31.60 17.00 0.51
CA ALA A 82 -31.42 17.79 1.72
C ALA A 82 -30.25 18.78 1.59
N HIS A 83 -29.13 18.33 0.98
CA HIS A 83 -27.97 19.19 0.70
C HIS A 83 -28.21 20.18 -0.44
N VAL A 84 -29.00 19.84 -1.47
CA VAL A 84 -29.49 20.82 -2.48
C VAL A 84 -30.28 21.95 -1.80
N TYR A 85 -31.20 21.61 -0.88
CA TYR A 85 -31.97 22.58 -0.12
C TYR A 85 -31.07 23.47 0.77
N ALA A 86 -30.15 22.89 1.52
CA ALA A 86 -29.23 23.63 2.37
C ALA A 86 -28.29 24.55 1.55
N TYR A 87 -27.87 24.11 0.37
CA TYR A 87 -27.08 24.94 -0.54
C TYR A 87 -27.89 26.09 -1.13
N GLY A 88 -29.14 25.84 -1.52
CA GLY A 88 -30.06 26.89 -1.97
C GLY A 88 -30.39 27.91 -0.89
N LYS A 89 -30.31 27.58 0.41
CA LYS A 89 -30.43 28.57 1.50
C LYS A 89 -29.18 29.44 1.64
N ALA A 90 -27.99 28.88 1.41
CA ALA A 90 -26.74 29.63 1.40
C ALA A 90 -26.60 30.52 0.16
N ALA A 91 -27.15 30.08 -0.99
CA ALA A 91 -27.14 30.77 -2.27
C ALA A 91 -28.58 30.96 -2.81
N PRO A 92 -29.41 31.86 -2.21
CA PRO A 92 -30.84 31.96 -2.53
C PRO A 92 -31.14 32.43 -3.96
N GLY A 93 -30.30 33.25 -4.55
CA GLY A 93 -30.44 33.69 -5.95
C GLY A 93 -30.19 32.59 -6.97
N ALA A 94 -29.39 31.59 -6.60
CA ALA A 94 -29.07 30.46 -7.44
C ALA A 94 -29.85 29.19 -7.07
N ALA A 95 -30.71 29.20 -6.05
CA ALA A 95 -31.38 28.00 -5.54
C ALA A 95 -32.14 27.21 -6.62
N GLY A 96 -32.73 27.89 -7.60
CA GLY A 96 -33.52 27.29 -8.68
C GLY A 96 -32.70 26.57 -9.75
N VAL A 97 -31.38 26.74 -9.80
CA VAL A 97 -30.51 26.14 -10.82
C VAL A 97 -29.59 25.06 -10.27
N ILE A 98 -29.61 24.84 -8.96
CA ILE A 98 -28.84 23.77 -8.34
C ILE A 98 -29.38 22.42 -8.80
N HIS A 99 -28.52 21.53 -9.31
CA HIS A 99 -28.89 20.17 -9.70
C HIS A 99 -29.80 20.07 -10.94
N LEU A 100 -29.81 21.08 -11.81
CA LEU A 100 -30.63 21.10 -13.01
C LEU A 100 -30.30 19.94 -13.93
N GLY A 101 -31.30 19.19 -14.42
CA GLY A 101 -31.11 18.00 -15.28
C GLY A 101 -30.44 16.79 -14.66
N ALA A 102 -29.82 16.96 -13.48
CA ALA A 102 -29.02 15.91 -12.84
C ALA A 102 -29.85 14.94 -11.99
N THR A 103 -29.26 13.79 -11.68
CA THR A 103 -29.74 12.86 -10.65
C THR A 103 -28.73 12.80 -9.51
N SER A 104 -29.10 12.17 -8.38
CA SER A 104 -28.24 12.07 -7.21
C SER A 104 -26.87 11.46 -7.52
N CYS A 105 -26.80 10.49 -8.43
CA CYS A 105 -25.55 9.85 -8.83
C CYS A 105 -24.59 10.80 -9.55
N TYR A 106 -25.06 11.92 -10.07
CA TYR A 106 -24.14 12.94 -10.60
C TYR A 106 -23.14 13.42 -9.55
N VAL A 107 -23.59 13.71 -8.33
CA VAL A 107 -22.70 14.18 -7.26
C VAL A 107 -22.12 13.04 -6.43
N THR A 108 -22.89 11.99 -6.14
CA THR A 108 -22.41 10.89 -5.32
C THR A 108 -21.34 10.10 -6.04
N ASP A 109 -21.57 9.71 -7.27
CA ASP A 109 -20.66 8.84 -8.03
C ASP A 109 -19.43 9.60 -8.57
N ASN A 110 -19.63 10.78 -9.19
CA ASN A 110 -18.49 11.61 -9.58
C ASN A 110 -17.68 12.07 -8.36
N GLY A 111 -18.34 12.37 -7.25
CA GLY A 111 -17.69 12.71 -5.97
C GLY A 111 -16.84 11.57 -5.44
N ASP A 112 -17.36 10.35 -5.43
CA ASP A 112 -16.60 9.16 -5.03
C ASP A 112 -15.35 8.96 -5.90
N LEU A 113 -15.47 9.08 -7.24
CA LEU A 113 -14.33 8.95 -8.17
C LEU A 113 -13.25 10.01 -7.90
N ILE A 114 -13.63 11.25 -7.57
CA ILE A 114 -12.69 12.32 -7.20
C ILE A 114 -11.95 11.94 -5.92
N LEU A 115 -12.68 11.53 -4.86
CA LEU A 115 -12.11 11.19 -3.57
C LEU A 115 -11.21 9.94 -3.67
N TYR A 116 -11.62 8.92 -4.43
CA TYR A 116 -10.80 7.70 -4.63
C TYR A 116 -9.52 8.00 -5.38
N ARG A 117 -9.56 8.81 -6.44
CA ARG A 117 -8.35 9.24 -7.15
C ARG A 117 -7.40 9.99 -6.22
N ASP A 118 -7.91 10.91 -5.44
CA ASP A 118 -7.10 11.72 -4.53
C ASP A 118 -6.52 10.85 -3.40
N GLY A 119 -7.29 9.87 -2.90
CA GLY A 119 -6.82 8.85 -1.97
C GLY A 119 -5.72 7.97 -2.54
N LEU A 120 -5.88 7.49 -3.77
CA LEU A 120 -4.84 6.70 -4.45
C LEU A 120 -3.56 7.52 -4.67
N ARG A 121 -3.66 8.79 -5.04
CA ARG A 121 -2.50 9.70 -5.17
C ARG A 121 -1.76 9.89 -3.85
N TYR A 122 -2.51 10.04 -2.76
CA TYR A 122 -1.92 10.12 -1.42
C TYR A 122 -1.19 8.83 -1.05
N LEU A 123 -1.83 7.66 -1.22
CA LEU A 123 -1.23 6.35 -0.93
C LEU A 123 -0.02 6.07 -1.82
N ARG A 124 -0.02 6.54 -3.07
CA ARG A 124 1.15 6.48 -3.96
C ARG A 124 2.35 7.19 -3.33
N GLY A 125 2.14 8.37 -2.76
CA GLY A 125 3.19 9.11 -2.04
C GLY A 125 3.75 8.34 -0.85
N GLU A 126 2.87 7.72 -0.05
CA GLU A 126 3.26 6.89 1.08
C GLU A 126 4.06 5.64 0.65
N LEU A 127 3.63 4.97 -0.42
CA LEU A 127 4.32 3.81 -0.98
C LEU A 127 5.73 4.17 -1.50
N LEU A 128 5.87 5.30 -2.19
CA LEU A 128 7.17 5.82 -2.62
C LEU A 128 8.07 6.14 -1.41
N GLY A 129 7.51 6.63 -0.31
CA GLY A 129 8.25 6.86 0.92
C GLY A 129 8.82 5.57 1.53
N VAL A 130 8.02 4.49 1.55
CA VAL A 130 8.48 3.16 1.98
C VAL A 130 9.61 2.64 1.07
N LEU A 131 9.44 2.73 -0.24
CA LEU A 131 10.44 2.31 -1.23
C LEU A 131 11.75 3.09 -1.07
N ASN A 132 11.69 4.40 -0.81
CA ASN A 132 12.87 5.23 -0.60
C ASN A 132 13.66 4.85 0.67
N ASN A 133 12.96 4.57 1.77
CA ASN A 133 13.57 4.05 2.99
C ASN A 133 14.27 2.71 2.74
N LEU A 134 13.59 1.77 2.07
CA LEU A 134 14.14 0.46 1.73
C LEU A 134 15.32 0.56 0.75
N ALA A 135 15.28 1.48 -0.22
CA ALA A 135 16.39 1.70 -1.15
C ALA A 135 17.66 2.16 -0.40
N SER A 136 17.51 3.08 0.54
CA SER A 136 18.60 3.54 1.40
C SER A 136 19.15 2.41 2.29
N PHE A 137 18.26 1.61 2.84
CA PHE A 137 18.62 0.43 3.64
C PHE A 137 19.34 -0.63 2.80
N ALA A 138 18.82 -0.96 1.62
CA ALA A 138 19.42 -1.93 0.72
C ALA A 138 20.83 -1.50 0.28
N GLU A 139 21.02 -0.23 -0.07
CA GLU A 139 22.33 0.33 -0.43
C GLU A 139 23.33 0.21 0.71
N ARG A 140 22.90 0.58 1.93
CA ARG A 140 23.78 0.54 3.12
C ARG A 140 24.27 -0.88 3.44
N TYR A 141 23.42 -1.89 3.26
CA TYR A 141 23.70 -3.25 3.67
C TYR A 141 23.88 -4.23 2.50
N LYS A 142 24.13 -3.73 1.29
CA LYS A 142 24.29 -4.56 0.08
C LYS A 142 25.40 -5.59 0.15
N SER A 143 26.41 -5.33 0.97
CA SER A 143 27.58 -6.20 1.13
C SER A 143 27.64 -6.92 2.49
N LEU A 144 26.65 -6.73 3.38
CA LEU A 144 26.64 -7.39 4.68
C LEU A 144 26.12 -8.84 4.54
N PRO A 145 27.01 -9.87 4.68
CA PRO A 145 26.60 -11.26 4.60
C PRO A 145 25.59 -11.64 5.67
N THR A 146 24.57 -12.40 5.30
CA THR A 146 23.62 -13.00 6.23
C THR A 146 23.22 -14.38 5.73
N LEU A 147 22.76 -15.24 6.65
CA LEU A 147 22.28 -16.57 6.30
C LEU A 147 20.97 -16.47 5.51
N GLY A 148 20.94 -17.07 4.33
CA GLY A 148 19.72 -17.27 3.56
C GLY A 148 18.97 -18.50 4.05
N TYR A 149 17.63 -18.45 3.94
CA TYR A 149 16.75 -19.55 4.36
C TYR A 149 15.87 -19.99 3.19
N THR A 150 15.85 -21.30 2.95
CA THR A 150 14.87 -21.96 2.09
C THR A 150 14.12 -22.99 2.91
N HIS A 151 12.79 -23.11 2.75
CA HIS A 151 11.96 -23.95 3.61
C HIS A 151 12.13 -23.66 5.11
N TYR A 152 12.52 -22.41 5.42
CA TYR A 152 12.89 -21.95 6.75
C TYR A 152 14.07 -22.74 7.37
N GLN A 153 14.92 -23.32 6.53
CA GLN A 153 16.16 -23.97 6.92
C GLN A 153 17.38 -23.19 6.41
N PRO A 154 18.48 -23.19 7.17
CA PRO A 154 19.73 -22.59 6.73
C PRO A 154 20.15 -23.09 5.35
N ALA A 155 20.46 -22.16 4.46
CA ALA A 155 20.91 -22.44 3.09
C ALA A 155 22.20 -21.66 2.79
N GLN A 156 22.38 -21.18 1.58
CA GLN A 156 23.54 -20.37 1.22
C GLN A 156 23.45 -18.95 1.78
N LEU A 157 24.57 -18.23 1.79
CA LEU A 157 24.58 -16.83 2.18
C LEU A 157 23.90 -15.94 1.14
N VAL A 158 23.30 -14.88 1.63
CA VAL A 158 22.83 -13.70 0.90
C VAL A 158 23.36 -12.46 1.59
N THR A 159 22.93 -11.27 1.21
CA THR A 159 23.18 -10.06 1.99
C THR A 159 21.89 -9.48 2.55
N VAL A 160 22.02 -8.71 3.64
CA VAL A 160 20.90 -8.01 4.27
C VAL A 160 20.24 -7.05 3.27
N GLY A 161 21.04 -6.31 2.50
CA GLY A 161 20.53 -5.43 1.44
C GLY A 161 19.82 -6.16 0.31
N LYS A 162 20.36 -7.33 -0.12
CA LYS A 162 19.70 -8.16 -1.14
C LYS A 162 18.32 -8.66 -0.67
N ARG A 163 18.19 -9.03 0.61
CA ARG A 163 16.89 -9.42 1.18
C ARG A 163 15.88 -8.27 1.12
N ALA A 164 16.30 -7.04 1.41
CA ALA A 164 15.42 -5.87 1.31
C ALA A 164 14.93 -5.63 -0.12
N THR A 165 15.73 -5.89 -1.14
CA THR A 165 15.29 -5.76 -2.54
C THR A 165 14.17 -6.75 -2.92
N LEU A 166 14.03 -7.87 -2.21
CA LEU A 166 12.89 -8.78 -2.44
C LEU A 166 11.57 -8.16 -1.96
N TRP A 167 11.58 -7.44 -0.84
CA TRP A 167 10.41 -6.69 -0.37
C TRP A 167 10.09 -5.52 -1.31
N MET A 168 11.13 -4.82 -1.77
CA MET A 168 10.96 -3.73 -2.73
C MET A 168 10.36 -4.19 -4.05
N GLN A 169 10.73 -5.39 -4.53
CA GLN A 169 10.23 -5.92 -5.81
C GLN A 169 8.70 -6.08 -5.78
N ASP A 170 8.14 -6.58 -4.67
CA ASP A 170 6.69 -6.71 -4.51
C ASP A 170 6.02 -5.33 -4.48
N LEU A 171 6.55 -4.40 -3.68
CA LEU A 171 6.02 -3.04 -3.57
C LEU A 171 6.13 -2.23 -4.88
N LEU A 172 7.12 -2.52 -5.73
CA LEU A 172 7.22 -1.93 -7.07
C LEU A 172 6.11 -2.45 -7.98
N SER A 173 5.79 -3.73 -7.92
CA SER A 173 4.65 -4.28 -8.66
C SER A 173 3.33 -3.65 -8.21
N ASP A 174 3.18 -3.37 -6.91
CA ASP A 174 2.02 -2.65 -6.38
C ASP A 174 1.97 -1.19 -6.87
N LEU A 175 3.12 -0.52 -6.97
CA LEU A 175 3.21 0.84 -7.53
C LEU A 175 2.79 0.88 -9.00
N GLU A 176 3.24 -0.10 -9.80
CA GLU A 176 2.86 -0.24 -11.21
C GLU A 176 1.33 -0.44 -11.36
N GLU A 177 0.73 -1.30 -10.53
CA GLU A 177 -0.73 -1.51 -10.55
C GLU A 177 -1.49 -0.25 -10.08
N LEU A 178 -1.02 0.44 -9.05
CA LEU A 178 -1.61 1.69 -8.58
C LEU A 178 -1.57 2.78 -9.66
N ASP A 179 -0.42 2.93 -10.32
CA ASP A 179 -0.26 3.88 -11.43
C ASP A 179 -1.16 3.51 -12.61
N HIS A 180 -1.30 2.21 -12.90
CA HIS A 180 -2.23 1.72 -13.91
C HIS A 180 -3.69 2.07 -13.56
N VAL A 181 -4.11 1.84 -12.31
CA VAL A 181 -5.47 2.20 -11.86
C VAL A 181 -5.70 3.69 -12.00
N LEU A 182 -4.78 4.55 -11.53
CA LEU A 182 -4.86 6.00 -11.64
C LEU A 182 -4.97 6.48 -13.10
N ALA A 183 -4.16 5.93 -13.99
CA ALA A 183 -4.13 6.32 -15.41
C ALA A 183 -5.41 5.93 -16.17
N HIS A 184 -6.18 4.96 -15.66
CA HIS A 184 -7.39 4.46 -16.32
C HIS A 184 -8.69 4.86 -15.60
N MET A 185 -8.60 5.73 -14.59
CA MET A 185 -9.81 6.28 -13.97
C MET A 185 -10.52 7.22 -14.94
N LYS A 186 -11.83 7.01 -15.10
CA LYS A 186 -12.71 7.84 -15.91
C LYS A 186 -13.77 8.49 -15.02
N PHE A 187 -14.28 9.63 -15.45
CA PHE A 187 -15.39 10.33 -14.81
C PHE A 187 -16.72 9.71 -15.24
N LEU A 188 -17.76 9.74 -14.39
CA LEU A 188 -19.09 9.30 -14.79
C LEU A 188 -19.70 10.27 -15.80
N GLY A 189 -19.65 11.56 -15.51
CA GLY A 189 -20.32 12.60 -16.27
C GLY A 189 -21.77 12.83 -15.86
N CYS A 190 -22.49 13.54 -16.71
CA CYS A 190 -23.91 13.91 -16.55
C CYS A 190 -24.80 12.89 -17.28
N ARG A 191 -25.05 11.73 -16.66
CA ARG A 191 -25.69 10.59 -17.35
C ARG A 191 -27.21 10.52 -17.19
N GLY A 192 -27.77 11.21 -16.19
CA GLY A 192 -29.20 11.15 -15.92
C GLY A 192 -29.65 9.85 -15.28
N THR A 193 -30.96 9.59 -15.27
CA THR A 193 -31.58 8.52 -14.48
C THR A 193 -31.21 7.11 -14.94
N THR A 194 -31.02 6.88 -16.22
CA THR A 194 -30.73 5.56 -16.80
C THR A 194 -29.51 5.55 -17.72
N GLY A 195 -28.72 6.61 -17.67
CA GLY A 195 -27.52 6.72 -18.52
C GLY A 195 -27.76 7.25 -19.93
N THR A 196 -28.99 7.65 -20.24
CA THR A 196 -29.39 8.09 -21.59
C THR A 196 -29.19 9.59 -21.86
N GLU A 197 -28.84 10.36 -20.82
CA GLU A 197 -28.70 11.83 -20.87
C GLU A 197 -29.97 12.57 -21.31
N ALA A 198 -31.14 11.89 -21.25
CA ALA A 198 -32.40 12.40 -21.81
C ALA A 198 -32.81 13.77 -21.24
N SER A 199 -32.63 14.03 -19.95
CA SER A 199 -32.93 15.32 -19.35
C SER A 199 -32.06 16.45 -19.91
N PHE A 200 -30.78 16.19 -20.16
CA PHE A 200 -29.89 17.19 -20.77
C PHE A 200 -30.18 17.36 -22.26
N LEU A 201 -30.55 16.28 -22.95
CA LEU A 201 -30.97 16.36 -24.35
C LEU A 201 -32.20 17.26 -24.51
N ASP A 202 -33.17 17.15 -23.58
CA ASP A 202 -34.33 18.01 -23.55
C ASP A 202 -33.95 19.48 -23.23
N LEU A 203 -33.09 19.71 -22.22
CA LEU A 203 -32.61 21.05 -21.87
C LEU A 203 -31.85 21.77 -22.99
N PHE A 204 -31.15 21.01 -23.85
CA PHE A 204 -30.39 21.55 -24.99
C PHE A 204 -31.12 21.42 -26.33
N ASP A 205 -32.46 21.24 -26.34
CA ASP A 205 -33.28 21.15 -27.56
C ASP A 205 -32.77 20.10 -28.57
N GLY A 206 -32.23 18.99 -28.09
CA GLY A 206 -31.70 17.88 -28.91
C GLY A 206 -30.24 18.03 -29.36
N ASP A 207 -29.51 19.04 -28.89
CA ASP A 207 -28.12 19.29 -29.26
C ASP A 207 -27.15 18.37 -28.48
N THR A 208 -26.75 17.28 -29.09
CA THR A 208 -25.83 16.29 -28.52
C THR A 208 -24.40 16.84 -28.36
N ASP A 209 -23.95 17.76 -29.22
CA ASP A 209 -22.61 18.35 -29.14
C ASP A 209 -22.46 19.18 -27.86
N LYS A 210 -23.52 19.85 -27.42
CA LYS A 210 -23.52 20.59 -26.16
C LYS A 210 -23.38 19.66 -24.96
N ILE A 211 -24.04 18.49 -24.98
CA ILE A 211 -23.92 17.50 -23.91
C ILE A 211 -22.47 16.98 -23.82
N ASP A 212 -21.86 16.66 -24.95
CA ASP A 212 -20.47 16.23 -25.00
C ASP A 212 -19.51 17.32 -24.50
N ARG A 213 -19.74 18.57 -24.86
CA ARG A 213 -18.95 19.71 -24.37
C ARG A 213 -19.12 19.91 -22.87
N MET A 214 -20.34 19.80 -22.35
CA MET A 214 -20.63 19.88 -20.91
C MET A 214 -19.87 18.80 -20.15
N ASN A 215 -19.94 17.55 -20.59
CA ASN A 215 -19.24 16.44 -19.96
C ASN A 215 -17.70 16.64 -19.98
N ARG A 216 -17.13 17.09 -21.10
CA ARG A 216 -15.67 17.39 -21.19
C ARG A 216 -15.27 18.56 -20.29
N GLN A 217 -16.06 19.62 -20.23
CA GLN A 217 -15.77 20.80 -19.40
C GLN A 217 -15.75 20.40 -17.93
N ILE A 218 -16.77 19.71 -17.44
CA ILE A 218 -16.87 19.29 -16.06
C ILE A 218 -15.77 18.28 -15.71
N SER A 219 -15.58 17.22 -16.51
CA SER A 219 -14.54 16.23 -16.22
C SER A 219 -13.13 16.84 -16.20
N GLY A 220 -12.84 17.74 -17.13
CA GLY A 220 -11.57 18.48 -17.19
C GLY A 220 -11.31 19.36 -15.97
N GLU A 221 -12.35 20.06 -15.45
CA GLU A 221 -12.24 20.86 -14.23
C GLU A 221 -11.83 20.03 -13.02
N PHE A 222 -12.27 18.77 -12.96
CA PHE A 222 -11.89 17.83 -11.90
C PHE A 222 -10.64 16.99 -12.25
N GLY A 223 -9.98 17.26 -13.38
CA GLY A 223 -8.73 16.60 -13.76
C GLY A 223 -8.91 15.16 -14.22
N PHE A 224 -10.02 14.86 -14.89
CA PHE A 224 -10.25 13.61 -15.60
C PHE A 224 -10.26 13.86 -17.11
N ASP A 225 -9.41 13.14 -17.82
CA ASP A 225 -9.26 13.30 -19.28
C ASP A 225 -10.48 12.76 -20.05
N GLN A 226 -11.21 11.81 -19.47
CA GLN A 226 -12.31 11.10 -20.12
C GLN A 226 -13.46 10.81 -19.16
N CYS A 227 -14.68 10.82 -19.72
CA CYS A 227 -15.83 10.15 -19.11
C CYS A 227 -15.93 8.70 -19.62
N PHE A 228 -16.70 7.86 -18.91
CA PHE A 228 -17.10 6.57 -19.45
C PHE A 228 -17.96 6.78 -20.70
N ASP A 229 -17.74 6.00 -21.75
CA ASP A 229 -18.50 6.12 -22.99
C ASP A 229 -19.97 5.71 -22.80
N VAL A 230 -20.20 4.67 -22.01
CA VAL A 230 -21.53 4.15 -21.68
C VAL A 230 -21.62 3.83 -20.20
N CYS A 231 -22.70 4.29 -19.54
CA CYS A 231 -23.02 3.96 -18.16
C CYS A 231 -24.54 3.77 -18.01
N GLY A 232 -24.95 3.14 -16.92
CA GLY A 232 -26.31 3.31 -16.38
C GLY A 232 -26.41 4.62 -15.60
N GLN A 233 -27.14 4.62 -14.49
CA GLN A 233 -27.20 5.78 -13.59
C GLN A 233 -25.87 6.00 -12.85
N THR A 234 -25.09 4.94 -12.65
CA THR A 234 -23.83 4.90 -11.91
C THR A 234 -22.65 4.58 -12.80
N TYR A 235 -21.43 4.88 -12.37
CA TYR A 235 -20.25 4.30 -13.00
C TYR A 235 -20.19 2.78 -12.76
N PRO A 236 -19.51 2.00 -13.62
CA PRO A 236 -19.40 0.54 -13.45
C PRO A 236 -18.71 0.20 -12.12
N ARG A 237 -19.40 -0.49 -11.20
CA ARG A 237 -18.85 -0.89 -9.87
C ARG A 237 -17.59 -1.76 -9.96
N LYS A 238 -17.24 -2.18 -11.16
CA LYS A 238 -15.94 -2.80 -11.46
C LYS A 238 -14.75 -1.89 -11.11
N VAL A 239 -14.95 -0.57 -11.10
CA VAL A 239 -13.93 0.41 -10.66
C VAL A 239 -13.60 0.21 -9.18
N ASP A 240 -14.61 0.10 -8.32
CA ASP A 240 -14.41 -0.16 -6.89
C ASP A 240 -13.66 -1.47 -6.64
N SER A 241 -14.04 -2.51 -7.39
CA SER A 241 -13.37 -3.81 -7.34
C SER A 241 -11.88 -3.71 -7.73
N ARG A 242 -11.54 -2.91 -8.74
CA ARG A 242 -10.14 -2.66 -9.12
C ARG A 242 -9.37 -1.89 -8.05
N ILE A 243 -9.99 -0.85 -7.49
CA ILE A 243 -9.36 -0.03 -6.45
C ILE A 243 -9.06 -0.87 -5.21
N LEU A 244 -10.06 -1.57 -4.64
CA LEU A 244 -9.84 -2.38 -3.44
C LEU A 244 -8.90 -3.56 -3.70
N ASN A 245 -8.87 -4.11 -4.92
CA ASN A 245 -7.89 -5.14 -5.28
C ASN A 245 -6.46 -4.59 -5.28
N CYS A 246 -6.25 -3.39 -5.82
CA CYS A 246 -4.95 -2.70 -5.78
C CYS A 246 -4.51 -2.46 -4.32
N LEU A 247 -5.40 -1.95 -3.45
CA LEU A 247 -5.11 -1.74 -2.04
C LEU A 247 -4.82 -3.06 -1.31
N SER A 248 -5.54 -4.13 -1.66
CA SER A 248 -5.29 -5.49 -1.14
C SER A 248 -3.93 -6.03 -1.55
N SER A 249 -3.46 -5.74 -2.77
CA SER A 249 -2.12 -6.13 -3.25
C SER A 249 -1.03 -5.47 -2.41
N ILE A 250 -1.13 -4.16 -2.15
CA ILE A 250 -0.22 -3.43 -1.25
C ILE A 250 -0.20 -4.07 0.14
N ALA A 251 -1.38 -4.44 0.66
CA ALA A 251 -1.48 -5.12 1.95
C ALA A 251 -0.76 -6.48 1.98
N GLN A 252 -0.82 -7.25 0.89
CA GLN A 252 -0.12 -8.54 0.77
C GLN A 252 1.40 -8.35 0.84
N SER A 253 1.96 -7.40 0.10
CA SER A 253 3.39 -7.08 0.10
C SER A 253 3.86 -6.60 1.47
N ALA A 254 3.11 -5.70 2.11
CA ALA A 254 3.38 -5.23 3.45
C ALA A 254 3.32 -6.37 4.49
N TYR A 255 2.35 -7.29 4.36
CA TYR A 255 2.21 -8.44 5.24
C TYR A 255 3.43 -9.39 5.12
N ARG A 256 3.87 -9.66 3.88
CA ARG A 256 5.07 -10.47 3.64
C ARG A 256 6.30 -9.85 4.30
N MET A 257 6.59 -8.58 4.03
CA MET A 257 7.72 -7.85 4.62
C MET A 257 7.67 -7.87 6.15
N ALA A 258 6.51 -7.57 6.74
CA ALA A 258 6.35 -7.55 8.18
C ALA A 258 6.53 -8.93 8.83
N ASN A 259 6.13 -10.02 8.16
CA ASN A 259 6.39 -11.37 8.64
C ASN A 259 7.89 -11.69 8.64
N ASP A 260 8.62 -11.35 7.57
CA ASP A 260 10.07 -11.54 7.53
C ASP A 260 10.76 -10.77 8.66
N ILE A 261 10.36 -9.52 8.91
CA ILE A 261 10.90 -8.70 10.00
C ILE A 261 10.63 -9.38 11.36
N ARG A 262 9.42 -9.88 11.60
CA ARG A 262 9.08 -10.61 12.84
C ARG A 262 9.94 -11.85 13.06
N LEU A 263 10.21 -12.64 12.01
CA LEU A 263 11.07 -13.81 12.06
C LEU A 263 12.54 -13.43 12.33
N LEU A 264 13.02 -12.38 11.65
CA LEU A 264 14.37 -11.88 11.85
C LEU A 264 14.56 -11.24 13.23
N GLN A 265 13.52 -10.64 13.81
CA GLN A 265 13.55 -10.13 15.18
C GLN A 265 13.51 -11.24 16.21
N HIS A 266 12.81 -12.35 15.95
CA HIS A 266 12.90 -13.56 16.79
C HIS A 266 14.34 -14.05 16.89
N ASP A 267 15.06 -14.07 15.77
CA ASP A 267 16.47 -14.43 15.70
C ASP A 267 17.42 -13.31 16.14
N ARG A 268 16.90 -12.17 16.54
CA ARG A 268 17.65 -10.97 16.98
C ARG A 268 18.60 -10.41 15.91
N GLN A 269 18.38 -10.72 14.64
CA GLN A 269 19.21 -10.25 13.52
C GLN A 269 18.80 -8.86 13.04
N LEU A 270 17.49 -8.59 13.02
CA LEU A 270 16.89 -7.35 12.59
C LEU A 270 15.78 -6.98 13.58
N GLU A 271 15.67 -5.71 13.96
CA GLU A 271 14.62 -5.23 14.85
C GLU A 271 13.92 -4.03 14.25
N GLU A 272 12.58 -3.91 14.47
CA GLU A 272 11.87 -2.67 14.20
C GLU A 272 12.32 -1.56 15.16
N PRO A 273 12.11 -0.27 14.83
CA PRO A 273 12.52 0.82 15.72
C PRO A 273 11.80 0.75 17.06
N PHE A 274 12.53 1.07 18.12
CA PHE A 274 12.02 1.07 19.49
C PHE A 274 12.30 2.43 20.13
N GLU A 275 11.27 3.13 20.54
CA GLU A 275 11.39 4.48 21.08
C GLU A 275 11.90 4.48 22.53
N LYS A 276 12.57 5.56 22.91
CA LYS A 276 13.25 5.69 24.21
C LYS A 276 12.31 5.42 25.40
N ASN A 277 11.05 5.81 25.30
CA ASN A 277 10.06 5.68 26.37
C ASN A 277 9.04 4.55 26.11
N GLN A 278 9.23 3.78 25.06
CA GLN A 278 8.32 2.69 24.68
C GLN A 278 8.43 1.55 25.69
N ILE A 279 7.28 1.02 26.13
CA ILE A 279 7.19 -0.17 26.97
C ILE A 279 6.89 -1.37 26.06
N GLY A 280 7.86 -2.27 25.92
CA GLY A 280 7.71 -3.46 25.08
C GLY A 280 6.92 -4.59 25.76
N SER A 281 6.88 -4.61 27.08
CA SER A 281 6.17 -5.63 27.88
C SER A 281 5.88 -5.10 29.27
N SER A 282 4.66 -5.35 29.78
CA SER A 282 4.25 -4.98 31.15
C SER A 282 4.96 -5.82 32.22
N ALA A 283 5.46 -7.01 31.86
CA ALA A 283 6.05 -7.96 32.82
C ALA A 283 7.57 -8.12 32.68
N MET A 284 8.12 -7.90 31.47
CA MET A 284 9.53 -8.15 31.17
C MET A 284 10.15 -6.93 30.49
N ALA A 285 10.82 -6.08 31.24
CA ALA A 285 11.31 -4.77 30.80
C ALA A 285 12.31 -4.84 29.60
N TYR A 286 13.07 -5.95 29.47
CA TYR A 286 14.01 -6.15 28.37
C TYR A 286 13.36 -6.57 27.04
N LYS A 287 12.07 -7.00 27.07
CA LYS A 287 11.40 -7.60 25.92
C LYS A 287 10.98 -6.53 24.92
N ARG A 288 11.51 -6.61 23.70
CA ARG A 288 11.15 -5.77 22.57
C ARG A 288 10.28 -6.58 21.62
N ASN A 289 8.97 -6.32 21.62
CA ASN A 289 8.04 -6.99 20.73
C ASN A 289 7.97 -6.25 19.38
N PRO A 290 7.85 -6.96 18.25
CA PRO A 290 7.65 -6.36 16.93
C PRO A 290 6.21 -5.89 16.74
N MET A 291 5.73 -4.99 17.61
CA MET A 291 4.30 -4.63 17.69
C MET A 291 3.80 -3.90 16.45
N ARG A 292 4.67 -3.11 15.79
CA ARG A 292 4.32 -2.41 14.55
C ARG A 292 4.18 -3.40 13.40
N SER A 293 5.12 -4.32 13.26
CA SER A 293 5.06 -5.40 12.27
C SER A 293 3.88 -6.34 12.51
N GLU A 294 3.53 -6.64 13.76
CA GLU A 294 2.32 -7.40 14.10
C GLU A 294 1.05 -6.67 13.72
N ARG A 295 1.01 -5.34 13.90
CA ARG A 295 -0.12 -4.50 13.51
C ARG A 295 -0.26 -4.40 12.00
N ILE A 296 0.84 -4.25 11.25
CA ILE A 296 0.83 -4.34 9.78
C ILE A 296 0.18 -5.66 9.35
N CYS A 297 0.62 -6.79 9.91
CA CYS A 297 0.06 -8.10 9.58
C CYS A 297 -1.44 -8.21 9.89
N SER A 298 -1.90 -7.64 11.00
CA SER A 298 -3.31 -7.71 11.39
C SER A 298 -4.21 -6.83 10.53
N LEU A 299 -3.79 -5.60 10.23
CA LEU A 299 -4.50 -4.69 9.34
C LEU A 299 -4.53 -5.22 7.89
N ALA A 300 -3.43 -5.81 7.43
CA ALA A 300 -3.37 -6.41 6.10
C ALA A 300 -4.40 -7.52 5.91
N ARG A 301 -4.60 -8.39 6.91
CA ARG A 301 -5.66 -9.41 6.85
C ARG A 301 -7.05 -8.80 6.72
N TYR A 302 -7.32 -7.70 7.44
CA TYR A 302 -8.58 -6.98 7.31
C TYR A 302 -8.79 -6.48 5.89
N LEU A 303 -7.82 -5.74 5.34
CA LEU A 303 -7.92 -5.15 4.00
C LEU A 303 -8.02 -6.21 2.89
N ILE A 304 -7.27 -7.30 2.99
CA ILE A 304 -7.34 -8.41 2.01
C ILE A 304 -8.75 -9.00 1.96
N LEU A 305 -9.41 -9.16 3.12
CA LEU A 305 -10.77 -9.67 3.18
C LEU A 305 -11.80 -8.61 2.76
N ASP A 306 -11.59 -7.33 3.09
CA ASP A 306 -12.47 -6.23 2.72
C ASP A 306 -12.60 -6.08 1.19
N ALA A 307 -11.55 -6.35 0.44
CA ALA A 307 -11.57 -6.29 -1.03
C ALA A 307 -12.65 -7.18 -1.66
N ALA A 308 -13.04 -8.27 -1.00
CA ALA A 308 -14.11 -9.16 -1.46
C ALA A 308 -15.48 -8.46 -1.50
N ASN A 309 -15.72 -7.44 -0.66
CA ASN A 309 -16.96 -6.65 -0.70
C ASN A 309 -17.17 -6.01 -2.08
N ALA A 310 -16.14 -5.37 -2.64
CA ALA A 310 -16.27 -4.74 -3.95
C ALA A 310 -16.44 -5.76 -5.09
N HIS A 311 -15.82 -6.95 -4.98
CA HIS A 311 -16.04 -8.01 -5.97
C HIS A 311 -17.49 -8.50 -5.96
N MET A 312 -18.07 -8.72 -4.78
CA MET A 312 -19.46 -9.11 -4.63
C MET A 312 -20.39 -8.02 -5.14
N THR A 313 -20.18 -6.77 -4.72
CA THR A 313 -20.97 -5.62 -5.16
C THR A 313 -20.96 -5.46 -6.67
N ALA A 314 -19.79 -5.56 -7.31
CA ALA A 314 -19.69 -5.49 -8.78
C ALA A 314 -20.44 -6.61 -9.49
N SER A 315 -20.62 -7.77 -8.86
CA SER A 315 -21.26 -8.95 -9.42
C SER A 315 -22.80 -8.91 -9.38
N VAL A 316 -23.38 -8.07 -8.53
CA VAL A 316 -24.84 -8.02 -8.28
C VAL A 316 -25.49 -6.71 -8.74
N GLN A 317 -24.86 -5.94 -9.63
CA GLN A 317 -25.47 -4.76 -10.22
C GLN A 317 -26.55 -5.16 -11.24
N TRP A 318 -27.78 -4.68 -11.01
CA TRP A 318 -28.93 -5.03 -11.84
C TRP A 318 -29.31 -3.90 -12.77
N LEU A 319 -29.36 -4.19 -14.04
CA LEU A 319 -29.80 -3.27 -15.09
C LEU A 319 -29.08 -1.90 -14.99
N GLU A 320 -29.78 -0.79 -15.06
CA GLU A 320 -29.19 0.56 -15.03
C GLU A 320 -28.91 1.07 -13.62
N ARG A 321 -29.55 0.51 -12.58
CA ARG A 321 -29.35 0.91 -11.16
C ARG A 321 -29.94 -0.10 -10.19
N THR A 322 -29.18 -0.41 -9.15
CA THR A 322 -29.66 -0.99 -7.88
C THR A 322 -29.11 -0.19 -6.71
N LEU A 323 -29.81 -0.13 -5.58
CA LEU A 323 -29.31 0.52 -4.35
C LEU A 323 -28.56 -0.46 -3.43
N ASP A 324 -28.47 -1.71 -3.80
CA ASP A 324 -27.82 -2.80 -3.05
C ASP A 324 -26.35 -2.50 -2.75
N ASP A 325 -25.68 -1.77 -3.63
CA ASP A 325 -24.30 -1.34 -3.48
C ASP A 325 -24.09 -0.31 -2.36
N SER A 326 -25.05 0.54 -2.09
CA SER A 326 -24.86 1.80 -1.37
C SER A 326 -24.33 1.62 0.05
N ALA A 327 -25.00 0.82 0.87
CA ALA A 327 -24.62 0.62 2.28
C ALA A 327 -23.24 -0.08 2.40
N ASN A 328 -22.99 -1.10 1.57
CA ASN A 328 -21.70 -1.80 1.56
C ASN A 328 -20.54 -0.86 1.17
N ARG A 329 -20.68 -0.10 0.07
CA ARG A 329 -19.66 0.83 -0.43
C ARG A 329 -19.34 1.96 0.56
N ARG A 330 -20.34 2.44 1.31
CA ARG A 330 -20.15 3.49 2.33
C ARG A 330 -19.24 3.03 3.47
N ILE A 331 -19.08 1.73 3.67
CA ILE A 331 -18.19 1.11 4.66
C ILE A 331 -16.89 0.65 4.00
N SER A 332 -16.97 -0.27 3.06
CA SER A 332 -15.82 -0.97 2.49
C SER A 332 -14.83 -0.02 1.78
N MET A 333 -15.32 0.93 0.99
CA MET A 333 -14.41 1.81 0.25
C MET A 333 -13.61 2.75 1.19
N PRO A 334 -14.22 3.57 2.06
CA PRO A 334 -13.46 4.42 2.98
C PRO A 334 -12.56 3.61 3.92
N GLU A 335 -13.05 2.51 4.50
CA GLU A 335 -12.25 1.70 5.42
C GLU A 335 -11.08 1.00 4.72
N GLY A 336 -11.24 0.61 3.46
CA GLY A 336 -10.15 0.11 2.64
C GLY A 336 -9.01 1.13 2.47
N PHE A 337 -9.34 2.39 2.17
CA PHE A 337 -8.35 3.48 2.08
C PHE A 337 -7.71 3.80 3.42
N LEU A 338 -8.50 3.93 4.49
CA LEU A 338 -8.00 4.19 5.84
C LEU A 338 -7.06 3.07 6.33
N CYS A 339 -7.39 1.83 6.00
CA CYS A 339 -6.58 0.67 6.35
C CYS A 339 -5.26 0.64 5.56
N ALA A 340 -5.30 0.91 4.24
CA ALA A 340 -4.11 1.00 3.40
C ALA A 340 -3.16 2.12 3.86
N ASP A 341 -3.71 3.28 4.20
CA ASP A 341 -2.97 4.39 4.78
C ASP A 341 -2.26 3.99 6.08
N ALA A 342 -2.99 3.40 7.02
CA ALA A 342 -2.44 2.91 8.27
C ALA A 342 -1.30 1.90 8.06
N ILE A 343 -1.45 0.96 7.13
CA ILE A 343 -0.43 -0.02 6.77
C ILE A 343 0.82 0.66 6.23
N LEU A 344 0.69 1.56 5.25
CA LEU A 344 1.83 2.22 4.61
C LEU A 344 2.58 3.14 5.58
N ARG A 345 1.88 3.87 6.44
CA ARG A 345 2.51 4.70 7.48
C ARG A 345 3.29 3.86 8.48
N LEU A 346 2.74 2.73 8.93
CA LEU A 346 3.48 1.77 9.75
C LEU A 346 4.71 1.22 9.02
N CYS A 347 4.58 0.87 7.73
CA CYS A 347 5.71 0.45 6.92
C CYS A 347 6.79 1.53 6.81
N ARG A 348 6.41 2.81 6.61
CA ARG A 348 7.37 3.93 6.60
C ARG A 348 8.12 4.05 7.92
N ASN A 349 7.42 4.02 9.02
CA ASN A 349 8.03 4.09 10.35
C ASN A 349 9.00 2.91 10.58
N VAL A 350 8.56 1.68 10.32
CA VAL A 350 9.40 0.49 10.49
C VAL A 350 10.64 0.55 9.59
N THR A 351 10.47 0.83 8.29
CA THR A 351 11.57 0.82 7.32
C THR A 351 12.56 1.96 7.50
N CYS A 352 12.12 3.11 8.03
CA CYS A 352 13.00 4.23 8.36
C CYS A 352 13.97 3.91 9.50
N GLY A 353 13.53 3.11 10.47
CA GLY A 353 14.26 2.89 11.72
C GLY A 353 14.75 1.45 11.96
N LEU A 354 14.81 0.58 10.92
CA LEU A 354 15.29 -0.80 11.06
C LEU A 354 16.69 -0.85 11.70
N VAL A 355 16.82 -1.64 12.74
CA VAL A 355 18.08 -1.87 13.47
C VAL A 355 18.66 -3.22 13.04
N VAL A 356 19.90 -3.21 12.55
CA VAL A 356 20.64 -4.42 12.13
C VAL A 356 21.66 -4.78 13.20
N ASN A 357 21.53 -5.98 13.77
CA ASN A 357 22.44 -6.50 14.78
C ASN A 357 23.57 -7.31 14.10
N GLU A 358 24.53 -6.60 13.49
CA GLU A 358 25.60 -7.17 12.66
C GLU A 358 26.39 -8.28 13.35
N LYS A 359 26.68 -8.15 14.65
CA LYS A 359 27.41 -9.17 15.42
C LYS A 359 26.60 -10.45 15.63
N VAL A 360 25.29 -10.35 15.75
CA VAL A 360 24.39 -11.51 15.85
C VAL A 360 24.34 -12.23 14.52
N ILE A 361 24.25 -11.45 13.43
CA ILE A 361 24.28 -11.99 12.05
C ILE A 361 25.62 -12.70 11.80
N ASP A 362 26.76 -12.07 12.10
CA ASP A 362 28.09 -12.66 11.91
C ASP A 362 28.24 -13.97 12.68
N LYS A 363 27.76 -14.02 13.92
CA LYS A 363 27.78 -15.27 14.70
C LYS A 363 26.97 -16.37 14.01
N THR A 364 25.75 -16.07 13.59
CA THR A 364 24.88 -17.03 12.89
C THR A 364 25.51 -17.51 11.58
N VAL A 365 26.12 -16.61 10.82
CA VAL A 365 26.84 -16.96 9.59
C VAL A 365 27.99 -17.92 9.89
N ARG A 366 28.83 -17.64 10.88
CA ARG A 366 30.00 -18.49 11.24
C ARG A 366 29.57 -19.85 11.73
N ASP A 367 28.45 -20.03 12.36
CA ASP A 367 27.93 -21.32 12.81
C ASP A 367 27.60 -22.25 11.63
N TYR A 368 27.17 -21.69 10.47
CA TYR A 368 26.76 -22.48 9.30
C TYR A 368 27.71 -22.41 8.11
N LEU A 369 28.63 -21.46 8.05
CA LEU A 369 29.54 -21.25 6.95
C LEU A 369 30.42 -22.48 6.65
N PRO A 370 30.91 -23.26 7.65
CA PRO A 370 31.65 -24.50 7.38
C PRO A 370 30.87 -25.51 6.51
N PHE A 371 29.54 -25.59 6.70
CA PHE A 371 28.69 -26.49 5.90
C PHE A 371 28.44 -25.92 4.50
N ILE A 372 28.26 -24.60 4.39
CA ILE A 372 28.03 -23.90 3.12
C ILE A 372 29.27 -23.99 2.23
N ALA A 373 30.45 -23.89 2.82
CA ALA A 373 31.74 -23.91 2.14
C ALA A 373 32.24 -25.29 1.74
N THR A 374 31.56 -26.38 2.08
CA THR A 374 32.03 -27.75 1.88
C THR A 374 32.49 -28.05 0.46
N GLU A 375 31.81 -27.50 -0.55
CA GLU A 375 32.22 -27.65 -1.95
C GLU A 375 33.59 -26.98 -2.23
N ASN A 376 33.76 -25.74 -1.75
CA ASN A 376 35.00 -24.98 -1.91
C ASN A 376 36.15 -25.67 -1.17
N LEU A 377 35.90 -26.16 0.05
CA LEU A 377 36.89 -26.93 0.83
C LEU A 377 37.29 -28.21 0.09
N MET A 378 36.33 -28.93 -0.49
CA MET A 378 36.56 -30.11 -1.30
C MET A 378 37.44 -29.80 -2.52
N MET A 379 37.08 -28.72 -3.27
CA MET A 379 37.82 -28.32 -4.47
C MET A 379 39.27 -27.91 -4.15
N GLU A 380 39.49 -27.25 -3.01
CA GLU A 380 40.84 -26.90 -2.57
C GLU A 380 41.64 -28.15 -2.19
N ALA A 381 41.04 -29.14 -1.53
CA ALA A 381 41.67 -30.42 -1.24
C ALA A 381 41.99 -31.22 -2.52
N VAL A 382 41.11 -31.17 -3.54
CA VAL A 382 41.38 -31.77 -4.86
C VAL A 382 42.61 -31.13 -5.55
N LYS A 383 42.73 -29.78 -5.50
CA LYS A 383 43.90 -29.07 -6.04
C LYS A 383 45.22 -29.52 -5.37
N ARG A 384 45.13 -29.97 -4.13
CA ARG A 384 46.28 -30.54 -3.37
C ARG A 384 46.50 -32.04 -3.60
N GLY A 385 45.79 -32.65 -4.56
CA GLY A 385 45.94 -34.02 -4.99
C GLY A 385 44.99 -35.04 -4.35
N GLY A 386 43.97 -34.59 -3.63
CA GLY A 386 42.94 -35.45 -3.05
C GLY A 386 41.97 -36.02 -4.09
N ASP A 387 41.44 -37.22 -3.85
CA ASP A 387 40.41 -37.85 -4.67
C ASP A 387 39.04 -37.24 -4.36
N ARG A 388 38.36 -36.72 -5.37
CA ARG A 388 37.07 -36.03 -5.23
C ARG A 388 35.96 -36.90 -4.60
N GLN A 389 35.92 -38.20 -4.94
CA GLN A 389 34.88 -39.11 -4.44
C GLN A 389 35.11 -39.44 -2.97
N GLU A 390 36.38 -39.70 -2.61
CA GLU A 390 36.78 -39.94 -1.24
C GLU A 390 36.48 -38.69 -0.38
N LEU A 391 36.90 -37.51 -0.84
CA LEU A 391 36.65 -36.23 -0.16
C LEU A 391 35.17 -35.95 0.05
N HIS A 392 34.34 -36.25 -0.93
CA HIS A 392 32.87 -36.08 -0.82
C HIS A 392 32.32 -36.98 0.30
N GLU A 393 32.72 -38.23 0.38
CA GLU A 393 32.24 -39.14 1.43
C GLU A 393 32.76 -38.74 2.82
N VAL A 394 33.99 -38.27 2.92
CA VAL A 394 34.55 -37.69 4.15
C VAL A 394 33.73 -36.49 4.59
N ILE A 395 33.44 -35.55 3.70
CA ILE A 395 32.61 -34.36 3.99
C ILE A 395 31.22 -34.79 4.47
N ARG A 396 30.57 -35.71 3.78
CA ARG A 396 29.26 -36.20 4.16
C ARG A 396 29.23 -36.73 5.59
N ARG A 397 30.17 -37.62 5.92
CA ARG A 397 30.32 -38.24 7.24
C ARG A 397 30.61 -37.21 8.33
N CYS A 398 31.58 -36.32 8.09
CA CYS A 398 31.94 -35.26 9.04
C CYS A 398 30.84 -34.25 9.26
N SER A 399 30.11 -33.87 8.19
CA SER A 399 28.98 -32.96 8.27
C SER A 399 27.83 -33.54 9.10
N HIS A 400 27.47 -34.80 8.91
CA HIS A 400 26.45 -35.46 9.73
C HIS A 400 26.84 -35.49 11.21
N ALA A 401 28.08 -35.81 11.52
CA ALA A 401 28.58 -35.87 12.89
C ALA A 401 28.63 -34.48 13.55
N ALA A 402 29.06 -33.44 12.82
CA ALA A 402 29.08 -32.08 13.31
C ALA A 402 27.66 -31.53 13.53
N SER A 403 26.75 -31.81 12.60
CA SER A 403 25.33 -31.42 12.73
C SER A 403 24.64 -32.08 13.92
N ALA A 404 24.93 -33.38 14.19
CA ALA A 404 24.41 -34.09 15.36
C ALA A 404 24.87 -33.43 16.67
N ARG A 405 26.17 -33.07 16.74
CA ARG A 405 26.74 -32.37 17.89
C ARG A 405 26.13 -31.01 18.14
N MET A 406 25.88 -30.25 17.07
CA MET A 406 25.18 -28.96 17.21
C MET A 406 23.74 -29.09 17.78
N LYS A 407 23.07 -30.23 17.50
CA LYS A 407 21.75 -30.51 18.09
C LYS A 407 21.84 -30.85 19.59
N GLU A 408 22.99 -31.18 20.09
CA GLU A 408 23.28 -31.35 21.52
C GLU A 408 23.70 -30.04 22.20
N GLY A 409 23.66 -28.91 21.46
CA GLY A 409 24.01 -27.57 21.96
C GLY A 409 25.50 -27.24 21.89
N GLU A 410 26.30 -28.08 21.29
CA GLU A 410 27.73 -27.90 21.17
C GLU A 410 28.08 -27.04 19.93
N PRO A 411 29.22 -26.31 19.93
CA PRO A 411 29.68 -25.58 18.75
C PRO A 411 29.98 -26.51 17.54
N CYS A 412 29.84 -25.93 16.33
CA CYS A 412 30.21 -26.60 15.10
C CYS A 412 31.71 -26.96 15.11
N ASP A 413 32.02 -28.24 14.94
CA ASP A 413 33.39 -28.77 14.91
C ASP A 413 33.78 -29.37 13.55
N LEU A 414 33.07 -29.01 12.46
CA LEU A 414 33.24 -29.57 11.13
C LEU A 414 34.70 -29.42 10.64
N LEU A 415 35.26 -28.21 10.75
CA LEU A 415 36.64 -27.96 10.28
C LEU A 415 37.69 -28.82 11.01
N ARG A 416 37.54 -28.98 12.32
CA ARG A 416 38.41 -29.82 13.12
C ARG A 416 38.30 -31.28 12.70
N ARG A 417 37.09 -31.76 12.37
CA ARG A 417 36.89 -33.13 11.87
C ARG A 417 37.51 -33.32 10.51
N LEU A 418 37.33 -32.36 9.58
CA LEU A 418 37.93 -32.41 8.25
C LEU A 418 39.47 -32.38 8.33
N ALA A 419 40.04 -31.54 9.19
CA ALA A 419 41.48 -31.45 9.40
C ALA A 419 42.08 -32.72 9.99
N ALA A 420 41.31 -33.52 10.72
CA ALA A 420 41.76 -34.83 11.26
C ALA A 420 41.73 -35.96 10.23
N GLU A 421 41.11 -35.76 9.07
CA GLU A 421 41.01 -36.75 8.00
C GLU A 421 42.23 -36.67 7.07
N PRO A 422 43.01 -37.75 6.90
CA PRO A 422 44.22 -37.74 6.07
C PRO A 422 43.95 -37.28 4.62
N ALA A 423 42.80 -37.60 4.07
CA ALA A 423 42.40 -37.23 2.72
C ALA A 423 42.36 -35.72 2.47
N PHE A 424 42.14 -34.88 3.51
CA PHE A 424 42.07 -33.44 3.35
C PHE A 424 43.43 -32.75 3.25
N SER A 425 44.46 -33.29 3.85
CA SER A 425 45.84 -32.76 3.82
C SER A 425 45.95 -31.26 4.14
N MET A 426 45.08 -30.76 4.99
CA MET A 426 45.00 -29.36 5.42
C MET A 426 44.76 -29.28 6.92
N SER A 427 45.44 -28.33 7.56
CA SER A 427 45.20 -28.00 8.97
C SER A 427 43.86 -27.23 9.16
N GLU A 428 43.31 -27.29 10.35
CA GLU A 428 42.11 -26.53 10.71
C GLU A 428 42.29 -25.02 10.43
N LYS A 429 43.48 -24.46 10.66
CA LYS A 429 43.81 -23.07 10.37
C LYS A 429 43.75 -22.74 8.86
N GLU A 430 44.26 -23.65 8.02
CA GLU A 430 44.18 -23.49 6.56
C GLU A 430 42.73 -23.58 6.06
N LEU A 431 41.96 -24.54 6.58
CA LEU A 431 40.52 -24.63 6.27
C LEU A 431 39.76 -23.39 6.70
N ALA A 432 40.01 -22.89 7.92
CA ALA A 432 39.36 -21.66 8.42
C ALA A 432 39.73 -20.42 7.60
N ALA A 433 40.92 -20.35 7.02
CA ALA A 433 41.35 -19.24 6.17
C ALA A 433 40.56 -19.15 4.83
N LEU A 434 39.87 -20.21 4.43
CA LEU A 434 39.02 -20.26 3.24
C LEU A 434 37.58 -19.81 3.53
N LEU A 435 37.27 -19.47 4.79
CA LEU A 435 35.92 -19.16 5.23
C LEU A 435 35.72 -17.64 5.44
N ALA A 436 36.01 -16.82 4.43
CA ALA A 436 35.61 -15.42 4.44
C ALA A 436 34.13 -15.31 3.97
N PRO A 437 33.20 -14.83 4.80
CA PRO A 437 31.79 -14.80 4.42
C PRO A 437 31.53 -14.05 3.12
N GLU A 438 32.35 -13.05 2.82
CA GLU A 438 32.26 -12.20 1.62
C GLU A 438 32.44 -13.00 0.33
N ASP A 439 33.15 -14.10 0.36
CA ASP A 439 33.40 -14.99 -0.80
C ASP A 439 32.19 -15.86 -1.15
N TYR A 440 31.17 -15.90 -0.27
CA TYR A 440 30.00 -16.80 -0.39
C TYR A 440 28.67 -16.08 -0.64
N ILE A 441 28.68 -14.76 -0.84
CA ILE A 441 27.47 -13.96 -1.11
C ILE A 441 27.13 -13.85 -2.60
N GLY A 442 27.94 -14.48 -3.47
CA GLY A 442 27.75 -14.44 -4.91
C GLY A 442 27.70 -13.00 -5.45
N ARG A 443 26.74 -12.71 -6.31
CA ARG A 443 26.55 -11.39 -6.93
C ARG A 443 25.57 -10.49 -6.19
N CYS A 444 25.37 -10.67 -4.89
CA CYS A 444 24.38 -9.88 -4.14
C CYS A 444 24.64 -8.37 -4.23
N PRO A 445 25.86 -7.83 -4.04
CA PRO A 445 26.10 -6.40 -4.15
C PRO A 445 25.78 -5.83 -5.54
N GLU A 446 26.21 -6.50 -6.61
CA GLU A 446 25.98 -6.08 -8.00
C GLU A 446 24.50 -6.16 -8.37
N GLN A 447 23.78 -7.16 -7.84
CA GLN A 447 22.33 -7.27 -8.04
C GLN A 447 21.58 -6.12 -7.36
N VAL A 448 21.96 -5.73 -6.15
CA VAL A 448 21.40 -4.56 -5.45
C VAL A 448 21.70 -3.29 -6.21
N ASP A 449 22.94 -3.09 -6.66
CA ASP A 449 23.31 -1.90 -7.43
C ASP A 449 22.54 -1.81 -8.75
N ALA A 450 22.40 -2.90 -9.47
CA ALA A 450 21.64 -2.97 -10.71
C ALA A 450 20.15 -2.66 -10.48
N PHE A 451 19.57 -3.25 -9.44
CA PHE A 451 18.18 -3.04 -9.05
C PHE A 451 17.92 -1.56 -8.68
N LEU A 452 18.75 -0.99 -7.81
CA LEU A 452 18.60 0.39 -7.35
C LEU A 452 18.77 1.42 -8.49
N ARG A 453 19.62 1.15 -9.49
CA ARG A 453 19.71 2.01 -10.68
C ARG A 453 18.39 2.15 -11.42
N ASN A 454 17.60 1.09 -11.47
CA ASN A 454 16.29 1.11 -12.13
C ASN A 454 15.21 1.76 -11.26
N VAL A 455 15.32 1.65 -9.94
CA VAL A 455 14.31 2.14 -8.99
C VAL A 455 14.48 3.63 -8.69
N ARG A 456 15.70 4.14 -8.58
CA ARG A 456 15.99 5.53 -8.19
C ARG A 456 15.26 6.60 -9.03
N PRO A 457 15.14 6.48 -10.36
CA PRO A 457 14.35 7.46 -11.12
C PRO A 457 12.88 7.54 -10.71
N LEU A 458 12.29 6.43 -10.25
CA LEU A 458 10.91 6.40 -9.76
C LEU A 458 10.75 7.11 -8.40
N LEU A 459 11.85 7.22 -7.66
CA LEU A 459 11.88 7.83 -6.32
C LEU A 459 12.25 9.32 -6.34
N GLU A 460 12.52 9.89 -7.50
CA GLU A 460 12.84 11.33 -7.60
C GLU A 460 11.68 12.19 -7.08
N GLY A 461 11.99 13.07 -6.12
CA GLY A 461 10.99 13.90 -5.45
C GLY A 461 10.19 13.22 -4.34
N ALA A 462 10.37 11.91 -4.13
CA ALA A 462 9.74 11.22 -3.00
C ALA A 462 10.47 11.54 -1.68
N SER A 463 9.74 11.99 -0.68
CA SER A 463 10.27 12.15 0.67
C SER A 463 10.32 10.80 1.38
N GLY A 464 11.54 10.28 1.62
CA GLY A 464 11.74 9.23 2.61
C GLY A 464 11.57 9.77 4.03
N GLY A 465 11.82 8.93 5.03
CA GLY A 465 11.78 9.28 6.45
C GLY A 465 10.59 8.70 7.18
N ASP A 466 10.47 9.07 8.45
CA ASP A 466 9.43 8.58 9.34
C ASP A 466 8.04 9.11 8.94
N ALA A 467 7.02 8.31 9.20
CA ALA A 467 5.65 8.79 9.29
C ALA A 467 5.35 9.05 10.78
N ASP A 468 4.86 10.23 11.10
CA ASP A 468 4.41 10.54 12.45
C ASP A 468 3.25 9.60 12.83
N ILE A 469 3.50 8.71 13.80
CA ILE A 469 2.54 7.69 14.23
C ILE A 469 2.19 7.97 15.68
N ASP A 470 1.02 8.51 15.93
CA ASP A 470 0.41 8.60 17.25
C ASP A 470 -0.14 7.22 17.68
N LEU A 471 0.70 6.39 18.32
CA LEU A 471 0.32 5.03 18.76
C LEU A 471 0.39 4.87 20.26
#